data_c65f9a5b88d8067a1e1e3e3f28c35600
#
_entry.id   c65f9a5b88d8067a1e1e3e3f28c35600
#
_cell.length_a   1.000
_cell.length_b   1.000
_cell.length_c   1.000
_cell.angle_alpha   90.00
_cell.angle_beta   90.00
_cell.angle_gamma   90.00
#
_symmetry.space_group_name_H-M   'P 1'
#
loop_
_entity.id
_entity.type
_entity.pdbx_description
1 polymer ?
#
loop_
_entity_poly.entity_id
_entity_poly.type
_entity_poly.pdbx_seq_one_letter_code
_entity_poly.pdbx_strand_id
1 'polypeptide(L)'
;LGIVIRHEGRPVRYERNDDYFEWRRVNKLARENTVDELQARVSELTDRIEEYRGEYGSDSPAEVDVLEFDAEQVDDVYVELGDWATIIEERRLHERARRKAAGSTAPSHS
;
A
#
# COMPACT_ATOMS: atom_id res chain seq x y z
N LEU A 1 11.02 35.89 -10.79
CA LEU A 1 10.75 35.44 -10.66
C LEU A 1 10.40 34.76 -10.36
N GLY A 2 10.31 34.60 -10.21
CA GLY A 2 9.98 34.01 -9.88
C GLY A 2 9.97 33.17 -9.83
N ILE A 3 10.37 33.25 -10.07
CA ILE A 3 10.39 32.54 -10.08
C ILE A 3 10.43 31.68 -9.77
N VAL A 4 10.84 31.66 -9.58
CA VAL A 4 10.87 31.05 -9.33
C VAL A 4 10.74 30.41 -8.93
N ILE A 5 10.92 30.56 -8.82
CA ILE A 5 10.85 30.17 -8.43
C ILE A 5 10.60 29.49 -8.37
N ARG A 6 10.85 29.47 -8.50
CA ARG A 6 10.53 28.84 -8.48
C ARG A 6 10.71 27.90 -8.45
N HIS A 7 11.04 27.19 -8.34
CA HIS A 7 11.17 26.31 -8.26
C HIS A 7 11.40 25.66 -7.42
N GLU A 8 11.42 25.51 -7.29
CA GLU A 8 12.06 24.93 -6.20
C GLU A 8 11.14 24.26 -5.28
N GLY A 9 10.26 24.59 -4.59
CA GLY A 9 9.37 23.87 -3.68
C GLY A 9 8.53 22.79 -4.32
N ARG A 10 8.68 22.55 -5.57
CA ARG A 10 7.84 21.59 -6.27
C ARG A 10 7.94 20.16 -5.78
N PRO A 11 9.13 19.64 -5.47
CA PRO A 11 9.18 18.27 -4.95
C PRO A 11 8.36 18.09 -3.69
N VAL A 12 8.34 19.10 -2.85
CA VAL A 12 7.55 19.05 -1.63
C VAL A 12 6.07 18.97 -1.96
N ARG A 13 5.65 19.67 -2.99
CA ARG A 13 4.26 19.64 -3.40
C ARG A 13 3.86 18.24 -3.87
N TYR A 14 4.75 17.58 -4.59
CA TYR A 14 4.45 16.24 -5.04
C TYR A 14 4.23 15.32 -3.85
N GLU A 15 5.04 15.45 -2.82
CA GLU A 15 4.85 14.64 -1.64
C GLU A 15 3.51 14.89 -0.97
N ARG A 16 3.09 16.13 -0.93
CA ARG A 16 1.78 16.45 -0.36
C ARG A 16 0.68 15.86 -1.20
N ASN A 17 0.86 15.88 -2.51
CA ASN A 17 -0.16 15.31 -3.40
C ASN A 17 -0.30 13.82 -3.16
N ASP A 18 0.80 13.11 -2.94
CA ASP A 18 0.75 11.69 -2.66
C ASP A 18 -0.01 11.43 -1.37
N ASP A 19 0.27 12.22 -0.33
CA ASP A 19 -0.44 12.08 0.94
C ASP A 19 -1.92 12.36 0.77
N TYR A 20 -2.26 13.34 -0.04
CA TYR A 20 -3.64 13.69 -0.28
C TYR A 20 -4.38 12.58 -0.99
N PHE A 21 -3.77 11.96 -2.00
CA PHE A 21 -4.40 10.87 -2.74
C PHE A 21 -4.57 9.66 -1.84
N GLU A 22 -3.60 9.37 -1.00
CA GLU A 22 -3.72 8.27 -0.06
C GLU A 22 -4.86 8.54 0.92
N TRP A 23 -4.95 9.75 1.44
CA TRP A 23 -6.01 10.14 2.35
C TRP A 23 -7.38 9.96 1.70
N ARG A 24 -7.51 10.41 0.46
CA ARG A 24 -8.77 10.24 -0.26
C ARG A 24 -9.14 8.78 -0.44
N ARG A 25 -8.16 7.95 -0.75
CA ARG A 25 -8.40 6.54 -0.95
C ARG A 25 -8.84 5.87 0.35
N VAL A 26 -8.15 6.18 1.43
CA VAL A 26 -8.52 5.63 2.74
C VAL A 26 -9.93 6.04 3.11
N ASN A 27 -10.28 7.30 2.90
CA ASN A 27 -11.63 7.77 3.22
C ASN A 27 -12.67 7.10 2.35
N LYS A 28 -12.38 6.90 1.08
CA LYS A 28 -13.31 6.24 0.20
C LYS A 28 -13.55 4.80 0.63
N LEU A 29 -12.48 4.09 0.95
CA LEU A 29 -12.60 2.72 1.42
C LEU A 29 -13.42 2.65 2.70
N ALA A 30 -13.19 3.58 3.62
CA ALA A 30 -13.90 3.58 4.90
C ALA A 30 -15.39 3.88 4.71
N ARG A 31 -15.73 4.68 3.70
CA ARG A 31 -17.14 5.02 3.46
C ARG A 31 -17.88 3.94 2.70
N GLU A 32 -17.18 3.25 1.80
CA GLU A 32 -17.85 2.30 0.91
C GLU A 32 -17.88 0.88 1.46
N ASN A 33 -17.18 0.62 2.53
CA ASN A 33 -17.10 -0.73 3.08
C ASN A 33 -17.32 -0.70 4.58
N THR A 34 -17.84 -1.81 5.10
CA THR A 34 -17.98 -1.95 6.54
C THR A 34 -16.64 -2.37 7.14
N VAL A 35 -16.54 -2.25 8.46
CA VAL A 35 -15.34 -2.70 9.17
C VAL A 35 -15.09 -4.18 8.89
N ASP A 36 -16.16 -4.98 8.89
CA ASP A 36 -16.02 -6.41 8.63
C ASP A 36 -15.50 -6.69 7.23
N GLU A 37 -15.99 -5.94 6.24
CA GLU A 37 -15.53 -6.11 4.88
C GLU A 37 -14.07 -5.74 4.74
N LEU A 38 -13.66 -4.66 5.38
CA LEU A 38 -12.28 -4.24 5.34
C LEU A 38 -11.38 -5.24 6.04
N GLN A 39 -11.84 -5.77 7.17
CA GLN A 39 -11.08 -6.79 7.89
C GLN A 39 -10.89 -8.05 7.05
N ALA A 40 -11.94 -8.47 6.35
CA ALA A 40 -11.86 -9.63 5.49
C ALA A 40 -10.84 -9.41 4.38
N ARG A 41 -10.83 -8.21 3.81
CA ARG A 41 -9.87 -7.89 2.77
C ARG A 41 -8.44 -7.87 3.29
N VAL A 42 -8.24 -7.30 4.48
CA VAL A 42 -6.92 -7.30 5.10
C VAL A 42 -6.43 -8.74 5.30
N SER A 43 -7.32 -9.64 5.73
CA SER A 43 -6.95 -11.04 5.91
C SER A 43 -6.55 -11.70 4.60
N GLU A 44 -7.31 -11.46 3.53
CA GLU A 44 -6.98 -12.01 2.21
C GLU A 44 -5.60 -11.52 1.75
N LEU A 45 -5.37 -10.23 1.91
CA LEU A 45 -4.10 -9.66 1.48
C LEU A 45 -2.95 -10.17 2.31
N THR A 46 -3.18 -10.37 3.61
CA THR A 46 -2.17 -10.93 4.49
C THR A 46 -1.80 -12.35 4.04
N ASP A 47 -2.80 -13.16 3.70
CA ASP A 47 -2.53 -14.52 3.23
C ASP A 47 -1.68 -14.51 1.97
N ARG A 48 -1.97 -13.61 1.05
CA ARG A 48 -1.20 -13.52 -0.18
C ARG A 48 0.23 -13.07 0.09
N ILE A 49 0.41 -12.15 1.01
CA ILE A 49 1.74 -11.70 1.40
C ILE A 49 2.53 -12.87 1.97
N GLU A 50 1.89 -13.68 2.81
CA GLU A 50 2.57 -14.83 3.40
C GLU A 50 2.96 -15.85 2.34
N GLU A 51 2.13 -16.02 1.31
CA GLU A 51 2.47 -16.90 0.20
C GLU A 51 3.74 -16.45 -0.51
N TYR A 52 3.84 -15.14 -0.78
CA TYR A 52 5.03 -14.61 -1.42
C TYR A 52 6.26 -14.76 -0.52
N ARG A 53 6.09 -14.50 0.77
CA ARG A 53 7.20 -14.65 1.71
C ARG A 53 7.72 -16.07 1.73
N GLY A 54 6.80 -17.02 1.69
CA GLY A 54 7.20 -18.43 1.64
C GLY A 54 7.86 -18.80 0.33
N GLU A 55 7.35 -18.26 -0.78
CA GLU A 55 7.88 -18.58 -2.09
C GLU A 55 9.30 -18.04 -2.27
N TYR A 56 9.55 -16.82 -1.83
CA TYR A 56 10.85 -16.19 -2.03
C TYR A 56 11.77 -16.28 -0.83
N GLY A 57 11.27 -16.76 0.30
CA GLY A 57 12.10 -16.85 1.49
C GLY A 57 12.58 -15.51 2.00
N SER A 58 11.84 -14.45 1.72
CA SER A 58 12.21 -13.10 2.11
C SER A 58 11.04 -12.41 2.77
N ASP A 59 11.32 -11.46 3.63
CA ASP A 59 10.25 -10.75 4.34
C ASP A 59 9.56 -9.71 3.49
N SER A 60 10.23 -9.19 2.48
CA SER A 60 9.65 -8.16 1.62
C SER A 60 10.22 -8.27 0.23
N PRO A 61 9.52 -7.69 -0.77
CA PRO A 61 10.02 -7.74 -2.15
C PRO A 61 11.38 -7.06 -2.31
N ALA A 62 11.66 -6.05 -1.50
CA ALA A 62 12.92 -5.34 -1.60
C ALA A 62 14.11 -6.20 -1.20
N GLU A 63 13.87 -7.27 -0.44
CA GLU A 63 14.94 -8.14 0.02
C GLU A 63 15.25 -9.28 -0.94
N VAL A 64 14.46 -9.44 -1.98
CA VAL A 64 14.68 -10.52 -2.95
C VAL A 64 15.81 -10.12 -3.88
N ASP A 65 16.79 -11.02 -4.02
CA ASP A 65 17.92 -10.79 -4.91
C ASP A 65 17.59 -11.37 -6.28
N VAL A 66 17.21 -10.50 -7.21
CA VAL A 66 16.82 -10.94 -8.54
C VAL A 66 17.99 -11.56 -9.31
N LEU A 67 19.21 -11.26 -8.89
CA LEU A 67 20.38 -11.81 -9.55
C LEU A 67 20.56 -13.30 -9.29
N GLU A 68 19.84 -13.85 -8.32
CA GLU A 68 19.89 -15.28 -8.05
C GLU A 68 19.04 -16.08 -9.04
N PHE A 69 18.26 -15.40 -9.85
CA PHE A 69 17.37 -16.08 -10.80
C PHE A 69 17.97 -16.09 -12.19
N ASP A 70 17.57 -17.10 -12.98
CA ASP A 70 18.02 -17.17 -14.37
C ASP A 70 17.46 -16.01 -15.17
N ALA A 71 18.20 -15.60 -16.20
CA ALA A 71 17.78 -14.47 -17.01
C ALA A 71 16.37 -14.66 -17.56
N GLU A 72 15.98 -15.88 -17.84
CA GLU A 72 14.65 -16.15 -18.37
C GLU A 72 13.56 -15.92 -17.34
N GLN A 73 13.91 -16.02 -16.07
CA GLN A 73 12.95 -15.87 -14.98
C GLN A 73 12.86 -14.45 -14.46
N VAL A 74 13.86 -13.63 -14.76
CA VAL A 74 13.96 -12.30 -14.14
C VAL A 74 12.73 -11.44 -14.42
N ASP A 75 12.22 -11.48 -15.66
CA ASP A 75 11.05 -10.67 -15.98
C ASP A 75 9.83 -11.10 -15.17
N ASP A 76 9.62 -12.42 -15.07
CA ASP A 76 8.49 -12.92 -14.30
C ASP A 76 8.64 -12.56 -12.82
N VAL A 77 9.87 -12.66 -12.31
CA VAL A 77 10.13 -12.32 -10.91
C VAL A 77 9.84 -10.85 -10.68
N TYR A 78 10.27 -9.97 -11.58
CA TYR A 78 9.98 -8.56 -11.41
C TYR A 78 8.48 -8.27 -11.36
N VAL A 79 7.71 -8.95 -12.21
CA VAL A 79 6.27 -8.78 -12.20
C VAL A 79 5.69 -9.21 -10.85
N GLU A 80 6.13 -10.36 -10.34
CA GLU A 80 5.63 -10.86 -9.08
C GLU A 80 6.05 -9.97 -7.90
N LEU A 81 7.27 -9.45 -7.94
CA LEU A 81 7.70 -8.55 -6.89
C LEU A 81 6.89 -7.27 -6.89
N GLY A 82 6.52 -6.78 -8.08
CA GLY A 82 5.66 -5.62 -8.19
C GLY A 82 4.27 -5.89 -7.63
N ASP A 83 3.72 -7.07 -7.93
CA ASP A 83 2.42 -7.46 -7.40
C ASP A 83 2.48 -7.58 -5.88
N TRP A 84 3.54 -8.18 -5.36
CA TRP A 84 3.72 -8.32 -3.92
C TRP A 84 3.77 -6.94 -3.26
N ALA A 85 4.56 -6.02 -3.83
CA ALA A 85 4.65 -4.66 -3.29
C ALA A 85 3.29 -3.98 -3.30
N THR A 86 2.52 -4.16 -4.38
CA THR A 86 1.19 -3.60 -4.49
C THR A 86 0.26 -4.15 -3.41
N ILE A 87 0.34 -5.45 -3.17
CA ILE A 87 -0.51 -6.09 -2.17
C ILE A 87 -0.17 -5.57 -0.77
N ILE A 88 1.11 -5.37 -0.48
CA ILE A 88 1.51 -4.80 0.80
C ILE A 88 0.90 -3.42 0.98
N GLU A 89 0.96 -2.61 -0.08
CA GLU A 89 0.42 -1.26 -0.01
C GLU A 89 -1.10 -1.29 0.14
N GLU A 90 -1.76 -2.18 -0.60
CA GLU A 90 -3.22 -2.29 -0.49
C GLU A 90 -3.62 -2.73 0.92
N ARG A 91 -2.87 -3.66 1.50
CA ARG A 91 -3.18 -4.08 2.86
C ARG A 91 -3.04 -2.92 3.83
N ARG A 92 -2.00 -2.11 3.66
CA ARG A 92 -1.78 -0.96 4.52
C ARG A 92 -2.95 0.02 4.45
N LEU A 93 -3.40 0.30 3.23
CA LEU A 93 -4.51 1.23 3.03
C LEU A 93 -5.80 0.68 3.61
N HIS A 94 -6.06 -0.60 3.41
CA HIS A 94 -7.28 -1.21 3.94
C HIS A 94 -7.24 -1.26 5.47
N GLU A 95 -6.08 -1.48 6.07
CA GLU A 95 -5.98 -1.43 7.52
C GLU A 95 -6.24 -0.05 8.05
N ARG A 96 -5.72 0.97 7.37
CA ARG A 96 -5.98 2.34 7.79
C ARG A 96 -7.46 2.67 7.67
N ALA A 97 -8.08 2.20 6.57
CA ALA A 97 -9.51 2.43 6.37
C ALA A 97 -10.33 1.71 7.43
N ARG A 98 -9.92 0.50 7.80
CA ARG A 98 -10.62 -0.26 8.83
C ARG A 98 -10.58 0.47 10.17
N ARG A 99 -9.41 0.97 10.54
CA ARG A 99 -9.28 1.72 11.79
C ARG A 99 -10.09 3.00 11.76
N LYS A 100 -10.11 3.66 10.60
CA LYS A 100 -10.88 4.89 10.46
C LYS A 100 -12.37 4.60 10.57
N ALA A 101 -12.83 3.56 9.91
CA ALA A 101 -14.24 3.18 9.95
C ALA A 101 -14.65 2.78 11.37
N ALA A 102 -13.79 2.04 12.05
CA ALA A 102 -14.07 1.65 13.43
C ALA A 102 -14.13 2.87 14.33
N GLY A 103 -13.21 3.80 14.13
CA GLY A 103 -13.23 5.03 14.90
C GLY A 103 -14.46 5.86 14.65
N SER A 104 -14.91 5.88 13.41
CA SER A 104 -16.10 6.63 13.06
C SER A 104 -17.35 6.05 13.68
N THR A 105 -17.37 4.73 13.87
CA THR A 105 -18.54 4.08 14.42
C THR A 105 -18.49 3.99 15.93
N ALA A 106 -17.44 4.50 16.55
CA ALA A 106 -17.33 4.48 18.01
C ALA A 106 -17.63 5.86 18.55
N PRO A 107 -18.88 6.23 18.56
CA PRO A 107 -19.24 7.59 18.93
C PRO A 107 -19.18 7.79 20.41
N SER A 108 -19.11 6.74 21.08
CA SER A 108 -19.23 6.83 22.52
C SER A 108 -18.23 7.75 23.13
N HIS A 109 -17.07 7.81 22.52
CA HIS A 109 -16.14 8.64 23.10
C HIS A 109 -16.48 10.04 22.91
N SER A 110 -17.34 10.26 22.17
CA SER A 110 -17.70 11.63 21.99
C SER A 110 -18.26 12.20 23.26
#